data_8a1b173525c08486f8bcdfd91b466060
#
_entry.id   8a1b173525c08486f8bcdfd91b466060
#
_cell.length_a   1.000
_cell.length_b   1.000
_cell.length_c   1.000
_cell.angle_alpha   90.00
_cell.angle_beta   90.00
_cell.angle_gamma   90.00
#
_symmetry.space_group_name_H-M   'P 1'
#
loop_
_entity.id
_entity.type
_entity.pdbx_description
1 polymer ?
#
loop_
_entity_poly.entity_id
_entity_poly.type
_entity_poly.pdbx_seq_one_letter_code
_entity_poly.pdbx_strand_id
1 'polypeptide(L)'
;LLTLQVMIELAQSKSPVLSDIAREISVIKEAWMEDWTPFLNSDEIPLNTYRVIGDIVKTLDLENSIVTHDAGGPRDSILPFYPATVPNSYIGWGKTTHLGFGIPLMIGAKLANPDKFCLNFMGDGAFGMSGLDIETAVREKAPITTIVLNNGGMATYPGGMLTARDRYGMTKMTGD
;
A
#
# COMPACT_ATOMS: atom_id res chain seq x y z
N LEU A 1 15.91 -22.96 -3.59
CA LEU A 1 15.27 -23.87 -2.62
C LEU A 1 16.33 -24.60 -1.77
N LEU A 2 17.32 -25.28 -2.33
CA LEU A 2 18.40 -25.97 -1.60
C LEU A 2 19.15 -25.03 -0.63
N THR A 3 19.51 -23.83 -1.07
CA THR A 3 20.20 -22.83 -0.25
C THR A 3 19.36 -22.43 0.96
N LEU A 4 18.06 -22.21 0.78
CA LEU A 4 17.13 -21.86 1.88
C LEU A 4 16.99 -23.05 2.87
N GLN A 5 16.95 -24.28 2.37
CA GLN A 5 16.90 -25.48 3.22
C GLN A 5 18.13 -25.59 4.11
N VAL A 6 19.32 -25.43 3.55
CA VAL A 6 20.59 -25.42 4.30
C VAL A 6 20.62 -24.26 5.33
N MET A 7 20.12 -23.09 4.97
CA MET A 7 20.02 -21.97 5.90
C MET A 7 19.06 -22.24 7.08
N ILE A 8 17.93 -22.90 6.82
CA ILE A 8 16.98 -23.31 7.85
C ILE A 8 17.62 -24.32 8.80
N GLU A 9 18.29 -25.35 8.27
CA GLU A 9 18.98 -26.37 9.07
C GLU A 9 20.09 -25.74 9.95
N LEU A 10 20.88 -24.81 9.39
CA LEU A 10 21.90 -24.06 10.13
C LEU A 10 21.30 -23.15 11.21
N ALA A 11 20.16 -22.50 10.91
CA ALA A 11 19.46 -21.65 11.87
C ALA A 11 18.88 -22.47 13.02
N GLN A 12 18.31 -23.65 12.73
CA GLN A 12 17.77 -24.57 13.75
C GLN A 12 18.86 -25.14 14.67
N SER A 13 20.10 -25.33 14.14
CA SER A 13 21.23 -25.80 14.93
C SER A 13 21.84 -24.74 15.86
N LYS A 14 21.56 -23.48 15.59
CA LYS A 14 22.01 -22.33 16.40
C LYS A 14 20.78 -21.74 17.09
N SER A 15 20.54 -22.04 18.35
CA SER A 15 19.47 -21.39 19.12
C SER A 15 19.79 -19.87 19.25
N PRO A 16 19.18 -18.99 18.44
CA PRO A 16 19.38 -17.57 18.63
C PRO A 16 18.63 -17.13 19.89
N VAL A 17 19.20 -16.21 20.63
CA VAL A 17 18.51 -15.52 21.73
C VAL A 17 17.53 -14.52 21.10
N LEU A 18 16.41 -15.04 20.58
CA LEU A 18 15.40 -14.26 19.86
C LEU A 18 14.67 -13.23 20.73
N SER A 19 14.65 -13.45 22.07
CA SER A 19 13.98 -12.56 23.01
C SER A 19 14.59 -11.15 23.04
N ASP A 20 15.87 -11.02 22.98
CA ASP A 20 16.57 -9.72 23.06
C ASP A 20 16.39 -8.93 21.76
N ILE A 21 16.49 -9.60 20.62
CA ILE A 21 16.30 -8.97 19.30
C ILE A 21 14.83 -8.49 19.11
N ALA A 22 13.88 -9.31 19.50
CA ALA A 22 12.46 -8.94 19.41
C ALA A 22 12.14 -7.71 20.28
N ARG A 23 12.72 -7.64 21.47
CA ARG A 23 12.58 -6.48 22.35
C ARG A 23 13.24 -5.23 21.77
N GLU A 24 14.43 -5.36 21.22
CA GLU A 24 15.13 -4.24 20.57
C GLU A 24 14.33 -3.68 19.41
N ILE A 25 13.79 -4.55 18.53
CA ILE A 25 12.91 -4.16 17.42
C ILE A 25 11.65 -3.47 17.96
N SER A 26 11.03 -3.98 19.01
CA SER A 26 9.82 -3.38 19.61
C SER A 26 10.06 -1.97 20.09
N VAL A 27 11.16 -1.74 20.82
CA VAL A 27 11.52 -0.41 21.34
C VAL A 27 11.74 0.59 20.21
N ILE A 28 12.47 0.19 19.17
CA ILE A 28 12.71 1.06 18.00
C ILE A 28 11.38 1.37 17.27
N LYS A 29 10.55 0.35 17.10
CA LYS A 29 9.24 0.51 16.43
C LYS A 29 8.30 1.41 17.23
N GLU A 30 8.25 1.25 18.54
CA GLU A 30 7.42 2.07 19.42
C GLU A 30 7.83 3.55 19.36
N ALA A 31 9.12 3.84 19.51
CA ALA A 31 9.64 5.20 19.38
C ALA A 31 9.35 5.81 18.00
N TRP A 32 9.52 5.03 16.92
CA TRP A 32 9.19 5.49 15.59
C TRP A 32 7.67 5.75 15.41
N MET A 33 6.81 4.90 15.98
CA MET A 33 5.36 5.07 15.92
C MET A 33 4.87 6.28 16.72
N GLU A 34 5.56 6.71 17.77
CA GLU A 34 5.22 7.93 18.50
C GLU A 34 5.27 9.15 17.60
N ASP A 35 6.27 9.26 16.72
CA ASP A 35 6.38 10.35 15.75
C ASP A 35 5.25 10.36 14.71
N TRP A 36 4.74 9.18 14.34
CA TRP A 36 3.72 9.03 13.29
C TRP A 36 2.28 9.02 13.81
N THR A 37 2.07 8.74 15.07
CA THR A 37 0.73 8.66 15.68
C THR A 37 -0.10 9.94 15.48
N PRO A 38 0.45 11.17 15.57
CA PRO A 38 -0.30 12.38 15.27
C PRO A 38 -0.84 12.42 13.84
N PHE A 39 -0.06 11.99 12.85
CA PHE A 39 -0.48 11.96 11.44
C PHE A 39 -1.52 10.88 11.16
N LEU A 40 -1.37 9.69 11.77
CA LEU A 40 -2.32 8.58 11.65
C LEU A 40 -3.68 8.87 12.30
N ASN A 41 -3.75 9.90 13.15
CA ASN A 41 -4.98 10.34 13.82
C ASN A 41 -5.34 11.80 13.50
N SER A 42 -4.75 12.40 12.47
CA SER A 42 -4.97 13.79 12.09
C SER A 42 -6.43 14.04 11.69
N ASP A 43 -6.98 15.16 12.12
CA ASP A 43 -8.31 15.65 11.73
C ASP A 43 -8.23 16.80 10.71
N GLU A 44 -7.10 16.94 10.01
CA GLU A 44 -6.91 17.96 8.97
C GLU A 44 -7.91 17.82 7.82
N ILE A 45 -8.29 18.96 7.26
CA ILE A 45 -9.13 19.04 6.05
C ILE A 45 -8.38 19.88 5.01
N PRO A 46 -8.05 19.32 3.83
CA PRO A 46 -8.36 17.95 3.36
C PRO A 46 -7.64 16.86 4.17
N LEU A 47 -8.21 15.65 4.16
CA LEU A 47 -7.68 14.52 4.94
C LEU A 47 -6.21 14.23 4.61
N ASN A 48 -5.41 14.06 5.64
CA ASN A 48 -4.05 13.57 5.51
C ASN A 48 -4.03 12.10 5.05
N THR A 49 -3.14 11.77 4.13
CA THR A 49 -2.96 10.40 3.63
C THR A 49 -2.73 9.38 4.75
N TYR A 50 -1.94 9.74 5.74
CA TYR A 50 -1.65 8.86 6.88
C TYR A 50 -2.86 8.61 7.77
N ARG A 51 -3.79 9.58 7.89
CA ARG A 51 -5.06 9.37 8.57
C ARG A 51 -5.88 8.28 7.86
N VAL A 52 -5.96 8.32 6.53
CA VAL A 52 -6.66 7.29 5.75
C VAL A 52 -6.05 5.91 5.99
N ILE A 53 -4.72 5.82 6.04
CA ILE A 53 -4.01 4.57 6.34
C ILE A 53 -4.31 4.10 7.78
N GLY A 54 -4.28 5.01 8.74
CA GLY A 54 -4.62 4.71 10.13
C GLY A 54 -6.02 4.13 10.29
N ASP A 55 -6.99 4.68 9.57
CA ASP A 55 -8.36 4.20 9.58
C ASP A 55 -8.49 2.84 8.87
N ILE A 56 -7.79 2.62 7.75
CA ILE A 56 -7.73 1.31 7.08
C ILE A 56 -7.22 0.24 8.04
N VAL A 57 -6.09 0.48 8.69
CA VAL A 57 -5.46 -0.49 9.60
C VAL A 57 -6.35 -0.82 10.80
N LYS A 58 -7.13 0.16 11.30
CA LYS A 58 -8.03 -0.02 12.43
C LYS A 58 -9.33 -0.75 12.08
N THR A 59 -9.80 -0.61 10.85
CA THR A 59 -11.15 -1.08 10.46
C THR A 59 -11.13 -2.36 9.64
N LEU A 60 -10.02 -2.65 8.97
CA LEU A 60 -9.92 -3.79 8.06
C LEU A 60 -9.76 -5.10 8.82
N ASP A 61 -10.54 -6.11 8.45
CA ASP A 61 -10.28 -7.49 8.84
C ASP A 61 -9.07 -8.02 8.06
N LEU A 62 -7.90 -7.99 8.70
CA LEU A 62 -6.63 -8.35 8.07
C LEU A 62 -6.57 -9.82 7.61
N GLU A 63 -7.27 -10.72 8.31
CA GLU A 63 -7.29 -12.15 7.98
C GLU A 63 -8.13 -12.43 6.73
N ASN A 64 -9.20 -11.67 6.53
CA ASN A 64 -10.14 -11.84 5.43
C ASN A 64 -10.00 -10.76 4.34
N SER A 65 -8.88 -10.06 4.30
CA SER A 65 -8.62 -9.02 3.32
C SER A 65 -7.38 -9.31 2.47
N ILE A 66 -7.40 -8.83 1.23
CA ILE A 66 -6.23 -8.73 0.35
C ILE A 66 -6.07 -7.26 -0.01
N VAL A 67 -4.89 -6.73 0.26
CA VAL A 67 -4.58 -5.31 0.00
C VAL A 67 -3.47 -5.19 -1.02
N THR A 68 -3.58 -4.20 -1.88
CA THR A 68 -2.50 -3.75 -2.75
C THR A 68 -2.34 -2.24 -2.67
N HIS A 69 -1.21 -1.78 -3.10
CA HIS A 69 -0.93 -0.39 -3.39
C HIS A 69 -0.67 -0.20 -4.88
N ASP A 70 -0.91 0.98 -5.40
CA ASP A 70 -0.38 1.37 -6.70
C ASP A 70 0.97 2.08 -6.55
N ALA A 71 1.62 2.45 -7.64
CA ALA A 71 2.94 3.06 -7.64
C ALA A 71 2.97 4.47 -7.04
N GLY A 72 4.15 4.88 -6.59
CA GLY A 72 4.41 6.22 -6.08
C GLY A 72 3.98 6.44 -4.64
N GLY A 73 3.44 7.62 -4.33
CA GLY A 73 3.05 8.03 -2.98
C GLY A 73 2.20 7.04 -2.21
N PRO A 74 1.16 6.44 -2.80
CA PRO A 74 0.35 5.42 -2.13
C PRO A 74 1.17 4.25 -1.59
N ARG A 75 2.11 3.72 -2.39
CA ARG A 75 3.03 2.65 -1.96
C ARG A 75 3.87 3.10 -0.77
N ASP A 76 4.55 4.24 -0.94
CA ASP A 76 5.52 4.71 0.04
C ASP A 76 4.85 5.07 1.37
N SER A 77 3.59 5.48 1.31
CA SER A 77 2.83 5.84 2.51
C SER A 77 2.25 4.64 3.26
N ILE A 78 1.73 3.61 2.58
CA ILE A 78 1.05 2.49 3.24
C ILE A 78 2.02 1.42 3.77
N LEU A 79 3.13 1.19 3.05
CA LEU A 79 4.09 0.11 3.37
C LEU A 79 4.61 0.13 4.81
N PRO A 80 4.97 1.28 5.41
CA PRO A 80 5.49 1.30 6.77
C PRO A 80 4.46 0.94 7.85
N PHE A 81 3.16 1.08 7.55
CA PHE A 81 2.10 1.01 8.55
C PHE A 81 1.19 -0.21 8.43
N TYR A 82 1.10 -0.81 7.23
CA TYR A 82 0.21 -1.95 7.02
C TYR A 82 0.80 -3.26 7.57
N PRO A 83 0.16 -3.91 8.54
CA PRO A 83 0.67 -5.15 9.14
C PRO A 83 0.27 -6.35 8.27
N ALA A 84 1.12 -6.76 7.35
CA ALA A 84 0.92 -7.97 6.53
C ALA A 84 1.20 -9.24 7.34
N THR A 85 0.24 -9.68 8.16
CA THR A 85 0.39 -10.81 9.07
C THR A 85 -0.07 -12.15 8.47
N VAL A 86 -0.80 -12.11 7.37
CA VAL A 86 -1.32 -13.31 6.70
C VAL A 86 -0.59 -13.48 5.36
N PRO A 87 -0.10 -14.69 5.01
CA PRO A 87 0.50 -14.94 3.71
C PRO A 87 -0.43 -14.56 2.57
N ASN A 88 0.10 -13.87 1.56
CA ASN A 88 -0.62 -13.38 0.39
C ASN A 88 -1.75 -12.37 0.67
N SER A 89 -1.84 -11.80 1.86
CA SER A 89 -2.81 -10.74 2.17
C SER A 89 -2.38 -9.35 1.70
N TYR A 90 -1.09 -9.18 1.39
CA TYR A 90 -0.55 -7.96 0.82
C TYR A 90 0.25 -8.31 -0.43
N ILE A 91 -0.21 -7.86 -1.59
CA ILE A 91 0.36 -8.20 -2.88
C ILE A 91 0.71 -6.94 -3.67
N GLY A 92 1.79 -7.00 -4.43
CA GLY A 92 2.24 -5.85 -5.23
C GLY A 92 3.42 -6.19 -6.13
N TRP A 93 3.84 -5.22 -6.93
CA TRP A 93 4.93 -5.37 -7.90
C TRP A 93 6.33 -5.13 -7.30
N GLY A 94 6.44 -4.99 -5.99
CA GLY A 94 7.72 -4.68 -5.37
C GLY A 94 8.28 -3.34 -5.85
N LYS A 95 9.54 -3.30 -6.26
CA LYS A 95 10.26 -2.06 -6.59
C LYS A 95 10.05 -1.57 -8.03
N THR A 96 9.62 -2.42 -8.95
CA THR A 96 9.45 -2.10 -10.38
C THR A 96 8.04 -1.64 -10.73
N THR A 97 7.36 -1.01 -9.81
CA THR A 97 5.97 -0.59 -9.95
C THR A 97 5.74 0.33 -11.15
N HIS A 98 4.77 -0.01 -11.99
CA HIS A 98 4.19 0.91 -12.95
C HIS A 98 2.83 1.38 -12.45
N LEU A 99 2.38 2.53 -12.93
CA LEU A 99 1.11 3.11 -12.53
C LEU A 99 -0.08 2.36 -13.16
N GLY A 100 -1.16 2.21 -12.41
CA GLY A 100 -2.42 1.66 -12.90
C GLY A 100 -2.57 0.14 -12.74
N PHE A 101 -1.60 -0.57 -12.17
CA PHE A 101 -1.72 -2.03 -12.00
C PHE A 101 -2.69 -2.46 -10.88
N GLY A 102 -2.98 -1.56 -9.94
CA GLY A 102 -3.71 -1.90 -8.71
C GLY A 102 -5.12 -2.39 -8.93
N ILE A 103 -5.88 -1.77 -9.83
CA ILE A 103 -7.26 -2.18 -10.14
C ILE A 103 -7.30 -3.57 -10.79
N PRO A 104 -6.62 -3.85 -11.92
CA PRO A 104 -6.66 -5.18 -12.53
C PRO A 104 -6.07 -6.26 -11.62
N LEU A 105 -5.07 -5.94 -10.80
CA LEU A 105 -4.55 -6.88 -9.81
C LEU A 105 -5.60 -7.28 -8.78
N MET A 106 -6.38 -6.31 -8.27
CA MET A 106 -7.44 -6.60 -7.31
C MET A 106 -8.62 -7.34 -7.92
N ILE A 107 -8.94 -7.10 -9.18
CA ILE A 107 -9.95 -7.91 -9.91
C ILE A 107 -9.48 -9.38 -9.94
N GLY A 108 -8.25 -9.63 -10.33
CA GLY A 108 -7.67 -10.98 -10.31
C GLY A 108 -7.65 -11.61 -8.92
N ALA A 109 -7.26 -10.85 -7.91
CA ALA A 109 -7.26 -11.31 -6.51
C ALA A 109 -8.67 -11.69 -6.03
N LYS A 110 -9.69 -10.88 -6.39
CA LYS A 110 -11.09 -11.13 -6.02
C LYS A 110 -11.66 -12.36 -6.72
N LEU A 111 -11.34 -12.56 -7.98
CA LEU A 111 -11.75 -13.75 -8.73
C LEU A 111 -11.13 -15.03 -8.15
N ALA A 112 -9.87 -14.95 -7.72
CA ALA A 112 -9.17 -16.06 -7.09
C ALA A 112 -9.60 -16.32 -5.64
N ASN A 113 -10.13 -15.31 -4.95
CA ASN A 113 -10.54 -15.36 -3.55
C ASN A 113 -11.89 -14.65 -3.35
N PRO A 114 -13.01 -15.28 -3.78
CA PRO A 114 -14.32 -14.63 -3.84
C PRO A 114 -14.83 -14.12 -2.49
N ASP A 115 -14.44 -14.76 -1.39
CA ASP A 115 -14.91 -14.43 -0.04
C ASP A 115 -14.09 -13.33 0.63
N LYS A 116 -12.89 -13.01 0.11
CA LYS A 116 -12.03 -11.99 0.72
C LYS A 116 -12.41 -10.58 0.29
N PHE A 117 -12.24 -9.63 1.19
CA PHE A 117 -12.32 -8.20 0.87
C PHE A 117 -11.04 -7.79 0.12
N CYS A 118 -11.20 -7.15 -1.03
CA CYS A 118 -10.07 -6.74 -1.88
C CYS A 118 -9.97 -5.22 -1.95
N LEU A 119 -8.88 -4.67 -1.44
CA LEU A 119 -8.63 -3.22 -1.35
C LEU A 119 -7.42 -2.80 -2.19
N ASN A 120 -7.62 -1.83 -3.05
CA ASN A 120 -6.56 -1.11 -3.75
C ASN A 120 -6.39 0.30 -3.19
N PHE A 121 -5.14 0.72 -2.98
CA PHE A 121 -4.77 2.03 -2.51
C PHE A 121 -3.91 2.72 -3.58
N MET A 122 -4.42 3.74 -4.26
CA MET A 122 -3.78 4.31 -5.44
C MET A 122 -3.89 5.83 -5.52
N GLY A 123 -3.03 6.43 -6.35
CA GLY A 123 -3.08 7.85 -6.66
C GLY A 123 -4.05 8.15 -7.81
N ASP A 124 -4.44 9.42 -7.91
CA ASP A 124 -5.31 9.95 -8.97
C ASP A 124 -4.73 9.76 -10.38
N GLY A 125 -3.42 9.98 -10.54
CA GLY A 125 -2.75 9.74 -11.82
C GLY A 125 -2.79 8.27 -12.26
N ALA A 126 -2.59 7.34 -11.32
CA ALA A 126 -2.70 5.90 -11.59
C ALA A 126 -4.15 5.51 -11.90
N PHE A 127 -5.13 6.08 -11.17
CA PHE A 127 -6.55 5.88 -11.43
C PHE A 127 -6.93 6.33 -12.85
N GLY A 128 -6.40 7.46 -13.31
CA GLY A 128 -6.61 7.94 -14.68
C GLY A 128 -6.10 6.97 -15.76
N MET A 129 -5.16 6.07 -15.43
CA MET A 129 -4.61 5.10 -16.37
C MET A 129 -5.42 3.81 -16.45
N SER A 130 -6.04 3.36 -15.35
CA SER A 130 -6.73 2.06 -15.29
C SER A 130 -8.15 2.11 -14.72
N GLY A 131 -8.68 3.30 -14.44
CA GLY A 131 -10.02 3.44 -13.85
C GLY A 131 -11.14 2.81 -14.68
N LEU A 132 -10.99 2.73 -16.00
CA LEU A 132 -11.93 2.07 -16.88
C LEU A 132 -12.03 0.55 -16.65
N ASP A 133 -11.02 -0.08 -16.05
CA ASP A 133 -11.07 -1.50 -15.71
C ASP A 133 -12.11 -1.83 -14.63
N ILE A 134 -12.67 -0.82 -13.96
CA ILE A 134 -13.82 -0.97 -13.05
C ILE A 134 -15.03 -1.56 -13.80
N GLU A 135 -15.19 -1.25 -15.08
CA GLU A 135 -16.22 -1.90 -15.92
C GLU A 135 -16.04 -3.42 -15.91
N THR A 136 -14.80 -3.90 -16.07
CA THR A 136 -14.50 -5.33 -16.00
C THR A 136 -14.84 -5.92 -14.63
N ALA A 137 -14.54 -5.22 -13.54
CA ALA A 137 -14.92 -5.66 -12.19
C ALA A 137 -16.43 -5.82 -12.03
N VAL A 138 -17.21 -4.89 -12.57
CA VAL A 138 -18.67 -4.94 -12.54
C VAL A 138 -19.21 -6.09 -13.40
N ARG A 139 -18.73 -6.22 -14.63
CA ARG A 139 -19.16 -7.26 -15.58
C ARG A 139 -18.84 -8.66 -15.05
N GLU A 140 -17.68 -8.85 -14.47
CA GLU A 140 -17.25 -10.14 -13.91
C GLU A 140 -17.75 -10.37 -12.49
N LYS A 141 -18.55 -9.45 -11.93
CA LYS A 141 -19.07 -9.50 -10.56
C LYS A 141 -17.96 -9.71 -9.51
N ALA A 142 -16.84 -9.05 -9.72
CA ALA A 142 -15.68 -9.06 -8.83
C ALA A 142 -15.64 -7.76 -8.00
N PRO A 143 -16.39 -7.66 -6.87
CA PRO A 143 -16.43 -6.45 -6.07
C PRO A 143 -15.09 -6.17 -5.43
N ILE A 144 -14.49 -5.05 -5.81
CA ILE A 144 -13.26 -4.52 -5.23
C ILE A 144 -13.52 -3.12 -4.66
N THR A 145 -12.70 -2.70 -3.72
CA THR A 145 -12.69 -1.33 -3.20
C THR A 145 -11.40 -0.64 -3.63
N THR A 146 -11.51 0.56 -4.17
CA THR A 146 -10.35 1.39 -4.52
C THR A 146 -10.43 2.70 -3.76
N ILE A 147 -9.38 2.99 -2.95
CA ILE A 147 -9.19 4.29 -2.31
C ILE A 147 -8.25 5.10 -3.19
N VAL A 148 -8.72 6.22 -3.68
CA VAL A 148 -7.94 7.13 -4.52
C VAL A 148 -7.45 8.30 -3.68
N LEU A 149 -6.12 8.42 -3.55
CA LEU A 149 -5.47 9.59 -2.97
C LEU A 149 -5.33 10.66 -4.06
N ASN A 150 -6.25 11.60 -4.05
CA ASN A 150 -6.24 12.69 -5.02
C ASN A 150 -5.43 13.88 -4.48
N ASN A 151 -4.19 14.00 -4.92
CA ASN A 151 -3.33 15.16 -4.65
C ASN A 151 -3.19 16.09 -5.87
N GLY A 152 -3.93 15.86 -6.94
CA GLY A 152 -3.94 16.66 -8.15
C GLY A 152 -2.69 16.55 -9.02
N GLY A 153 -1.89 15.48 -8.90
CA GLY A 153 -0.70 15.36 -9.72
C GLY A 153 0.15 14.12 -9.49
N MET A 154 1.11 13.91 -10.38
CA MET A 154 2.11 12.84 -10.29
C MET A 154 3.47 13.39 -9.86
N ALA A 155 4.32 12.50 -9.30
CA ALA A 155 5.72 12.80 -8.95
C ALA A 155 5.89 13.98 -7.99
N THR A 156 5.06 14.06 -6.96
CA THR A 156 5.07 15.11 -5.93
C THR A 156 6.08 14.82 -4.80
N TYR A 157 7.25 14.32 -5.13
CA TYR A 157 8.30 14.05 -4.13
C TYR A 157 8.96 15.37 -3.70
N PRO A 158 9.08 15.63 -2.39
CA PRO A 158 9.81 16.79 -1.88
C PRO A 158 11.26 16.79 -2.41
N GLY A 159 11.69 17.88 -3.02
CA GLY A 159 13.03 17.99 -3.61
C GLY A 159 13.25 17.21 -4.91
N GLY A 160 12.19 16.63 -5.47
CA GLY A 160 12.20 15.92 -6.74
C GLY A 160 12.27 16.84 -7.95
N MET A 161 12.26 16.25 -9.14
CA MET A 161 12.20 16.99 -10.40
C MET A 161 11.00 17.94 -10.41
N LEU A 162 11.22 19.14 -10.95
CA LEU A 162 10.11 20.03 -11.32
C LEU A 162 9.08 19.20 -12.09
N THR A 163 7.84 19.20 -11.64
CA THR A 163 6.78 18.51 -12.35
C THR A 163 6.62 19.10 -13.75
N ALA A 164 6.08 18.37 -14.69
CA ALA A 164 5.79 18.90 -16.01
C ALA A 164 4.91 20.17 -15.93
N ARG A 165 4.05 20.22 -14.93
CA ARG A 165 3.24 21.40 -14.59
C ARG A 165 4.10 22.62 -14.29
N ASP A 166 5.08 22.49 -13.38
CA ASP A 166 5.93 23.62 -12.98
C ASP A 166 6.86 24.07 -14.10
N ARG A 167 7.30 23.09 -14.90
CA ARG A 167 8.26 23.37 -15.99
C ARG A 167 7.60 23.88 -17.27
N TYR A 168 6.39 23.43 -17.58
CA TYR A 168 5.72 23.70 -18.85
C TYR A 168 4.35 24.38 -18.70
N GLY A 169 3.96 24.78 -17.50
CA GLY A 169 2.65 25.38 -17.24
C GLY A 169 1.46 24.45 -17.55
N MET A 170 1.68 23.12 -17.48
CA MET A 170 0.61 22.17 -17.75
C MET A 170 -0.45 22.20 -16.65
N THR A 171 -1.70 22.00 -17.01
CA THR A 171 -2.81 21.89 -16.07
C THR A 171 -2.65 20.64 -15.19
N LYS A 172 -3.31 20.65 -14.03
CA LYS A 172 -3.41 19.46 -13.17
C LYS A 172 -3.93 18.26 -13.98
N MET A 173 -3.46 17.07 -13.67
CA MET A 173 -3.91 15.85 -14.33
C MET A 173 -5.35 15.48 -13.99
N THR A 174 -5.79 15.84 -12.80
CA THR A 174 -7.19 15.76 -12.36
C THR A 174 -7.69 17.20 -12.22
N GLY A 175 -8.84 17.51 -12.78
CA GLY A 175 -9.46 18.83 -12.65
C GLY A 175 -9.64 19.25 -11.17
N ASP A 176 -9.90 20.51 -10.96
CA ASP A 176 -10.24 21.05 -9.64
C ASP A 176 -11.57 20.49 -9.15
#